data_8363eb8008ee59facbb17408abbed55c
#
_entry.id   8363eb8008ee59facbb17408abbed55c
#
_cell.length_a   1.000
_cell.length_b   1.000
_cell.length_c   1.000
_cell.angle_alpha   90.00
_cell.angle_beta   90.00
_cell.angle_gamma   90.00
#
_symmetry.space_group_name_H-M   'P 1'
#
loop_
_entity.id
_entity.type
_entity.pdbx_description
1 polymer ?
#
loop_
_entity_poly.entity_id
_entity_poly.type
_entity_poly.pdbx_seq_one_letter_code
_entity_poly.pdbx_strand_id
1 'polypeptide(L)'
;MPRLAYTGKQSTDSKECGAYALTACLLALRKIPAQTTSLTYILPTVETQSGDTMDSGKVIMRTANVPPSAVKEDLTDPCAQEIYKITGLLQDEKDVKKDVHVDEQAKNSRIYPPVYSNDPDCKGLNPASALAWVAAQLGCTVAVWVDQNVQATLNQLYPREEPLLIKMRTSLPKISFVIDDIEPDLPDGAVRLVLVDDGSHWLAQDSELCYYDPATGAITEDLPAVYYDDEGNEKITGCYITLS
;
A
#
# COMPACT_ATOMS: atom_id res chain seq x y z
N MET A 1 -1.44 -15.60 -19.05
CA MET A 1 -1.49 -15.16 -17.64
C MET A 1 -0.63 -13.93 -17.48
N PRO A 2 -1.02 -12.93 -16.68
CA PRO A 2 -0.16 -11.78 -16.40
C PRO A 2 1.07 -12.27 -15.63
N ARG A 3 2.25 -11.84 -16.09
CA ARG A 3 3.53 -12.14 -15.47
C ARG A 3 4.21 -10.84 -15.06
N LEU A 4 4.85 -10.86 -13.91
CA LEU A 4 5.71 -9.77 -13.50
C LEU A 4 6.94 -9.71 -14.41
N ALA A 5 7.20 -8.51 -14.95
CA ALA A 5 8.36 -8.24 -15.81
C ALA A 5 8.89 -6.81 -15.57
N TYR A 6 8.51 -6.23 -14.45
CA TYR A 6 8.85 -4.87 -14.10
C TYR A 6 10.26 -4.79 -13.54
N THR A 7 11.03 -3.79 -13.97
CA THR A 7 12.43 -3.61 -13.60
C THR A 7 12.70 -2.30 -12.84
N GLY A 8 11.64 -1.54 -12.51
CA GLY A 8 11.78 -0.33 -11.71
C GLY A 8 12.35 -0.67 -10.33
N LYS A 9 12.98 0.31 -9.70
CA LYS A 9 13.53 0.18 -8.36
C LYS A 9 13.29 1.46 -7.58
N GLN A 10 12.81 1.31 -6.36
CA GLN A 10 12.65 2.46 -5.47
C GLN A 10 14.00 3.03 -5.05
N SER A 11 14.03 4.31 -4.67
CA SER A 11 15.23 4.93 -4.12
C SER A 11 15.62 4.26 -2.80
N THR A 12 16.91 4.19 -2.50
CA THR A 12 17.40 3.67 -1.23
C THR A 12 16.78 4.43 -0.06
N ASP A 13 16.36 3.71 0.97
CA ASP A 13 15.70 4.25 2.18
C ASP A 13 14.38 5.01 1.92
N SER A 14 13.80 4.88 0.72
CA SER A 14 12.48 5.46 0.43
C SER A 14 11.35 4.55 0.92
N LYS A 15 10.16 5.14 1.11
CA LYS A 15 8.94 4.43 1.50
C LYS A 15 8.02 4.20 0.28
N GLU A 16 8.58 4.11 -0.92
CA GLU A 16 7.85 4.04 -2.20
C GLU A 16 7.42 2.62 -2.58
N CYS A 17 7.74 1.61 -1.75
CA CYS A 17 7.54 0.19 -2.06
C CYS A 17 6.14 -0.13 -2.58
N GLY A 18 5.09 0.34 -1.93
CA GLY A 18 3.71 0.09 -2.36
C GLY A 18 3.41 0.66 -3.74
N ALA A 19 3.91 1.86 -4.06
CA ALA A 19 3.70 2.47 -5.36
C ALA A 19 4.44 1.72 -6.49
N TYR A 20 5.66 1.27 -6.23
CA TYR A 20 6.44 0.45 -7.18
C TYR A 20 5.82 -0.94 -7.36
N ALA A 21 5.43 -1.61 -6.27
CA ALA A 21 4.74 -2.90 -6.32
C ALA A 21 3.41 -2.79 -7.09
N LEU A 22 2.62 -1.73 -6.85
CA LEU A 22 1.39 -1.47 -7.61
C LEU A 22 1.69 -1.23 -9.09
N THR A 23 2.74 -0.48 -9.42
CA THR A 23 3.14 -0.25 -10.83
C THR A 23 3.51 -1.56 -11.52
N ALA A 24 4.22 -2.46 -10.85
CA ALA A 24 4.53 -3.80 -11.36
C ALA A 24 3.25 -4.60 -11.68
N CYS A 25 2.28 -4.60 -10.77
CA CYS A 25 0.98 -5.22 -10.97
C CYS A 25 0.20 -4.61 -12.15
N LEU A 26 0.16 -3.28 -12.23
CA LEU A 26 -0.51 -2.56 -13.31
C LEU A 26 0.12 -2.84 -14.68
N LEU A 27 1.45 -2.96 -14.74
CA LEU A 27 2.15 -3.34 -15.95
C LEU A 27 1.79 -4.77 -16.39
N ALA A 28 1.83 -5.72 -15.47
CA ALA A 28 1.47 -7.12 -15.72
C ALA A 28 0.02 -7.26 -16.25
N LEU A 29 -0.89 -6.47 -15.69
CA LEU A 29 -2.31 -6.41 -16.10
C LEU A 29 -2.56 -5.52 -17.34
N ARG A 30 -1.54 -4.85 -17.90
CA ARG A 30 -1.68 -3.87 -18.99
C ARG A 30 -2.63 -2.72 -18.64
N LYS A 31 -2.58 -2.27 -17.39
CA LYS A 31 -3.39 -1.16 -16.84
C LYS A 31 -2.59 0.13 -16.66
N ILE A 32 -1.30 0.14 -17.01
CA ILE A 32 -0.53 1.39 -17.08
C ILE A 32 -1.21 2.32 -18.10
N PRO A 33 -1.47 3.59 -17.75
CA PRO A 33 -2.11 4.51 -18.65
C PRO A 33 -1.32 4.68 -19.97
N ALA A 34 -1.99 4.68 -21.11
CA ALA A 34 -1.35 4.96 -22.39
C ALA A 34 -0.98 6.44 -22.56
N GLN A 35 -1.64 7.31 -21.79
CA GLN A 35 -1.41 8.76 -21.73
C GLN A 35 -1.43 9.21 -20.28
N THR A 36 -0.83 10.38 -19.99
CA THR A 36 -0.87 10.96 -18.64
C THR A 36 -2.31 11.09 -18.14
N THR A 37 -2.58 10.48 -16.99
CA THR A 37 -3.91 10.42 -16.37
C THR A 37 -3.87 11.16 -15.05
N SER A 38 -4.72 12.19 -14.90
CA SER A 38 -4.86 12.92 -13.64
C SER A 38 -5.76 12.16 -12.68
N LEU A 39 -5.27 11.95 -11.47
CA LEU A 39 -6.02 11.36 -10.36
C LEU A 39 -6.11 12.38 -9.22
N THR A 40 -7.28 12.44 -8.57
CA THR A 40 -7.47 13.22 -7.35
C THR A 40 -8.07 12.33 -6.28
N TYR A 41 -7.28 11.99 -5.28
CA TYR A 41 -7.70 11.22 -4.12
C TYR A 41 -8.14 12.15 -3.01
N ILE A 42 -9.36 11.95 -2.54
CA ILE A 42 -9.89 12.62 -1.36
C ILE A 42 -10.11 11.55 -0.31
N LEU A 43 -9.35 11.62 0.78
CA LEU A 43 -9.48 10.67 1.88
C LEU A 43 -10.84 10.86 2.54
N PRO A 44 -11.73 9.87 2.52
CA PRO A 44 -13.03 9.99 3.14
C PRO A 44 -12.91 10.08 4.67
N THR A 45 -13.71 10.91 5.30
CA THR A 45 -13.86 10.93 6.75
C THR A 45 -14.46 9.62 7.22
N VAL A 46 -13.86 8.98 8.21
CA VAL A 46 -14.33 7.75 8.85
C VAL A 46 -14.28 7.92 10.37
N GLU A 47 -15.14 7.20 11.06
CA GLU A 47 -15.06 7.06 12.53
C GLU A 47 -14.13 5.91 12.86
N THR A 48 -13.27 6.10 13.85
CA THR A 48 -12.45 5.03 14.40
C THR A 48 -13.27 4.18 15.37
N GLN A 49 -12.76 3.01 15.75
CA GLN A 49 -13.42 2.16 16.75
C GLN A 49 -13.59 2.85 18.12
N SER A 50 -12.80 3.88 18.42
CA SER A 50 -12.94 4.72 19.61
C SER A 50 -14.02 5.80 19.52
N GLY A 51 -14.70 5.91 18.36
CA GLY A 51 -15.70 6.96 18.11
C GLY A 51 -15.08 8.31 17.72
N ASP A 52 -13.75 8.41 17.65
CA ASP A 52 -13.10 9.63 17.18
C ASP A 52 -13.19 9.71 15.66
N THR A 53 -13.50 10.90 15.17
CA THR A 53 -13.44 11.16 13.73
C THR A 53 -11.99 11.27 13.28
N MET A 54 -11.72 10.74 12.08
CA MET A 54 -10.38 10.67 11.50
C MET A 54 -9.73 12.03 11.31
N ASP A 55 -10.43 13.12 11.51
CA ASP A 55 -9.85 14.41 11.20
C ASP A 55 -10.36 15.53 12.12
N SER A 56 -9.43 16.36 12.50
CA SER A 56 -9.64 17.68 13.09
C SER A 56 -10.28 18.67 12.10
N GLY A 57 -11.09 18.22 11.15
CA GLY A 57 -11.80 19.03 10.17
C GLY A 57 -11.05 19.40 8.89
N LYS A 58 -9.86 18.82 8.67
CA LYS A 58 -9.11 19.04 7.43
C LYS A 58 -9.33 17.89 6.44
N VAL A 59 -9.76 18.22 5.24
CA VAL A 59 -9.86 17.26 4.13
C VAL A 59 -8.45 16.99 3.61
N ILE A 60 -8.04 15.72 3.60
CA ILE A 60 -6.80 15.30 2.95
C ILE A 60 -7.12 15.10 1.47
N MET A 61 -6.45 15.86 0.63
CA MET A 61 -6.56 15.75 -0.83
C MET A 61 -5.19 15.58 -1.44
N ARG A 62 -5.04 14.57 -2.29
CA ARG A 62 -3.82 14.28 -3.04
C ARG A 62 -4.10 14.25 -4.52
N THR A 63 -3.21 14.81 -5.30
CA THR A 63 -3.30 14.79 -6.77
C THR A 63 -2.03 14.22 -7.37
N ALA A 64 -2.18 13.50 -8.47
CA ALA A 64 -1.08 12.99 -9.26
C ALA A 64 -1.42 13.03 -10.74
N ASN A 65 -0.41 13.20 -11.57
CA ASN A 65 -0.51 13.10 -13.02
C ASN A 65 0.26 11.87 -13.47
N VAL A 66 -0.37 10.71 -13.36
CA VAL A 66 0.25 9.40 -13.63
C VAL A 66 0.60 9.30 -15.12
N PRO A 67 1.88 9.32 -15.50
CA PRO A 67 2.30 9.19 -16.89
C PRO A 67 2.32 7.73 -17.33
N PRO A 68 2.51 7.44 -18.62
CA PRO A 68 2.95 6.13 -19.06
C PRO A 68 4.26 5.73 -18.34
N SER A 69 4.36 4.47 -17.93
CA SER A 69 5.58 3.95 -17.29
C SER A 69 6.78 4.13 -18.23
N ALA A 70 7.84 4.68 -17.70
CA ALA A 70 9.09 4.90 -18.44
C ALA A 70 10.27 4.75 -17.47
N VAL A 71 10.65 3.49 -17.16
CA VAL A 71 11.81 3.18 -16.35
C VAL A 71 13.07 3.78 -17.00
N LYS A 72 13.82 4.57 -16.21
CA LYS A 72 15.05 5.22 -16.64
C LYS A 72 16.28 4.33 -16.40
N GLU A 73 17.47 4.80 -16.81
CA GLU A 73 18.74 4.10 -16.59
C GLU A 73 19.04 3.84 -15.10
N ASP A 74 18.62 4.74 -14.21
CA ASP A 74 18.71 4.60 -12.75
C ASP A 74 17.61 3.69 -12.17
N LEU A 75 16.80 3.06 -13.03
CA LEU A 75 15.67 2.20 -12.69
C LEU A 75 14.51 2.91 -11.98
N THR A 76 14.53 4.23 -11.84
CA THR A 76 13.38 4.97 -11.32
C THR A 76 12.24 5.01 -12.33
N ASP A 77 11.00 4.99 -11.84
CA ASP A 77 9.82 5.02 -12.70
C ASP A 77 8.93 6.23 -12.38
N PRO A 78 8.76 7.16 -13.32
CA PRO A 78 7.89 8.31 -13.13
C PRO A 78 6.42 7.94 -12.82
N CYS A 79 5.93 6.79 -13.31
CA CYS A 79 4.58 6.31 -12.99
C CYS A 79 4.48 5.96 -11.51
N ALA A 80 5.42 5.16 -10.97
CA ALA A 80 5.47 4.80 -9.57
C ALA A 80 5.63 6.04 -8.67
N GLN A 81 6.48 6.99 -9.05
CA GLN A 81 6.68 8.23 -8.30
C GLN A 81 5.41 9.11 -8.25
N GLU A 82 4.66 9.19 -9.33
CA GLU A 82 3.38 9.92 -9.33
C GLU A 82 2.31 9.18 -8.50
N ILE A 83 2.22 7.84 -8.60
CA ILE A 83 1.34 7.03 -7.74
C ILE A 83 1.69 7.27 -6.27
N TYR A 84 2.96 7.35 -5.92
CA TYR A 84 3.41 7.59 -4.56
C TYR A 84 2.93 8.93 -3.98
N LYS A 85 2.76 9.97 -4.78
CA LYS A 85 2.17 11.24 -4.31
C LYS A 85 0.78 11.07 -3.71
N ILE A 86 0.03 10.07 -4.16
CA ILE A 86 -1.26 9.71 -3.60
C ILE A 86 -1.11 8.72 -2.45
N THR A 87 -0.26 7.70 -2.59
CA THR A 87 -0.21 6.57 -1.67
C THR A 87 0.73 6.77 -0.48
N GLY A 88 1.70 7.67 -0.56
CA GLY A 88 2.65 7.96 0.51
C GLY A 88 2.04 8.80 1.66
N LEU A 89 0.93 8.33 2.23
CA LEU A 89 0.09 9.10 3.16
C LEU A 89 0.43 8.94 4.63
N LEU A 90 0.94 7.76 5.03
CA LEU A 90 1.12 7.41 6.43
C LEU A 90 2.47 7.90 6.95
N GLN A 91 2.45 8.89 7.82
CA GLN A 91 3.65 9.31 8.55
C GLN A 91 4.03 8.26 9.58
N ASP A 92 5.29 7.87 9.58
CA ASP A 92 5.88 7.02 10.60
C ASP A 92 5.93 7.76 11.95
N GLU A 93 5.88 6.99 13.04
CA GLU A 93 5.96 7.51 14.40
C GLU A 93 7.16 8.44 14.64
N LYS A 94 8.29 8.18 13.97
CA LYS A 94 9.51 8.99 14.07
C LYS A 94 9.34 10.40 13.51
N ASP A 95 8.49 10.55 12.49
CA ASP A 95 8.26 11.84 11.83
C ASP A 95 7.24 12.68 12.60
N VAL A 96 6.26 12.04 13.25
CA VAL A 96 5.26 12.71 14.10
C VAL A 96 5.89 13.34 15.35
N LYS A 97 6.96 12.73 15.89
CA LYS A 97 7.64 13.24 17.11
C LYS A 97 8.32 14.58 16.94
N LYS A 98 8.55 15.06 15.72
CA LYS A 98 9.18 16.35 15.47
C LYS A 98 8.22 17.53 15.59
N ASP A 99 6.93 17.33 15.36
CA ASP A 99 5.93 18.40 15.25
C ASP A 99 5.01 18.54 16.47
N VAL A 100 5.08 17.62 17.41
CA VAL A 100 4.24 17.65 18.62
C VAL A 100 5.14 17.88 19.85
N HIS A 101 4.95 18.99 20.53
CA HIS A 101 5.43 19.19 21.90
C HIS A 101 4.72 18.19 22.83
N VAL A 102 5.22 16.96 22.85
CA VAL A 102 4.70 15.91 23.71
C VAL A 102 5.46 15.96 25.03
N ASP A 103 4.70 16.03 26.11
CA ASP A 103 5.19 15.97 27.49
C ASP A 103 6.17 14.80 27.66
N GLU A 104 7.35 15.04 28.21
CA GLU A 104 8.43 14.04 28.29
C GLU A 104 8.04 12.76 29.06
N GLN A 105 7.04 12.84 29.93
CA GLN A 105 6.50 11.69 30.66
C GLN A 105 5.64 10.76 29.79
N ALA A 106 5.08 11.25 28.68
CA ALA A 106 4.31 10.45 27.74
C ALA A 106 5.20 9.65 26.76
N LYS A 107 6.49 9.96 26.70
CA LYS A 107 7.46 9.34 25.76
C LYS A 107 7.71 7.85 26.02
N ASN A 108 7.41 7.35 27.21
CA ASN A 108 7.81 6.00 27.62
C ASN A 108 6.70 4.94 27.56
N SER A 109 5.47 5.27 27.13
CA SER A 109 4.37 4.30 27.22
C SER A 109 3.29 4.39 26.12
N ARG A 110 3.46 5.21 25.07
CA ARG A 110 2.49 5.26 23.99
C ARG A 110 3.15 4.98 22.64
N ILE A 111 2.76 3.85 22.06
CA ILE A 111 2.87 3.63 20.61
C ILE A 111 1.87 4.62 20.00
N TYR A 112 2.37 5.66 19.31
CA TYR A 112 1.51 6.57 18.57
C TYR A 112 1.14 5.89 17.26
N PRO A 113 -0.15 5.70 16.97
CA PRO A 113 -0.54 5.13 15.68
C PRO A 113 -0.07 6.07 14.55
N PRO A 114 0.28 5.52 13.39
CA PRO A 114 0.62 6.30 12.21
C PRO A 114 -0.50 7.30 11.88
N VAL A 115 -0.12 8.49 11.47
CA VAL A 115 -1.07 9.57 11.16
C VAL A 115 -1.10 9.79 9.65
N TYR A 116 -2.30 9.91 9.10
CA TYR A 116 -2.47 10.34 7.71
C TYR A 116 -2.12 11.81 7.58
N SER A 117 -1.12 12.10 6.73
CA SER A 117 -0.59 13.43 6.57
C SER A 117 -1.43 14.29 5.64
N ASN A 118 -1.69 15.52 6.07
CA ASN A 118 -2.24 16.58 5.21
C ASN A 118 -1.19 17.25 4.33
N ASP A 119 0.10 17.01 4.60
CA ASP A 119 1.20 17.57 3.83
C ASP A 119 1.28 16.89 2.46
N PRO A 120 1.13 17.63 1.35
CA PRO A 120 1.26 17.08 0.00
C PRO A 120 2.65 16.53 -0.30
N ASP A 121 3.67 16.96 0.42
CA ASP A 121 5.05 16.51 0.27
C ASP A 121 5.42 15.37 1.25
N CYS A 122 4.45 14.86 2.00
CA CYS A 122 4.67 13.72 2.88
C CYS A 122 5.15 12.50 2.08
N LYS A 123 6.23 11.91 2.54
CA LYS A 123 6.84 10.69 2.00
C LYS A 123 6.64 9.52 2.98
N GLY A 124 5.38 9.25 3.29
CA GLY A 124 4.99 8.24 4.25
C GLY A 124 4.86 6.82 3.68
N LEU A 125 4.43 5.89 4.53
CA LEU A 125 4.08 4.53 4.11
C LEU A 125 2.83 4.53 3.23
N ASN A 126 2.67 3.47 2.44
CA ASN A 126 1.55 3.30 1.51
C ASN A 126 0.44 2.47 2.19
N PRO A 127 -0.68 3.09 2.60
CA PRO A 127 -1.80 2.35 3.15
C PRO A 127 -2.53 1.54 2.07
N ALA A 128 -3.06 0.39 2.44
CA ALA A 128 -3.78 -0.52 1.55
C ALA A 128 -4.97 0.17 0.85
N SER A 129 -5.69 1.01 1.58
CA SER A 129 -6.84 1.77 1.05
C SER A 129 -6.45 2.69 -0.12
N ALA A 130 -5.31 3.40 -0.01
CA ALA A 130 -4.86 4.29 -1.07
C ALA A 130 -4.36 3.52 -2.29
N LEU A 131 -3.64 2.40 -2.10
CA LEU A 131 -3.22 1.51 -3.18
C LEU A 131 -4.43 0.93 -3.91
N ALA A 132 -5.42 0.42 -3.17
CA ALA A 132 -6.67 -0.12 -3.71
C ALA A 132 -7.44 0.94 -4.51
N TRP A 133 -7.51 2.17 -3.99
CA TRP A 133 -8.17 3.27 -4.69
C TRP A 133 -7.50 3.59 -6.02
N VAL A 134 -6.17 3.75 -6.04
CA VAL A 134 -5.42 4.04 -7.29
C VAL A 134 -5.62 2.93 -8.30
N ALA A 135 -5.50 1.65 -7.89
CA ALA A 135 -5.72 0.50 -8.76
C ALA A 135 -7.12 0.52 -9.40
N ALA A 136 -8.16 0.79 -8.60
CA ALA A 136 -9.54 0.87 -9.08
C ALA A 136 -9.75 2.04 -10.07
N GLN A 137 -9.13 3.21 -9.83
CA GLN A 137 -9.17 4.35 -10.75
C GLN A 137 -8.47 4.06 -12.08
N LEU A 138 -7.42 3.25 -12.05
CA LEU A 138 -6.70 2.80 -13.24
C LEU A 138 -7.34 1.57 -13.91
N GLY A 139 -8.53 1.19 -13.48
CA GLY A 139 -9.38 0.23 -14.17
C GLY A 139 -9.28 -1.22 -13.70
N CYS A 140 -8.60 -1.49 -12.58
CA CYS A 140 -8.58 -2.82 -11.97
C CYS A 140 -9.88 -3.10 -11.20
N THR A 141 -10.25 -4.37 -11.13
CA THR A 141 -11.09 -4.90 -10.04
C THR A 141 -10.16 -5.22 -8.88
N VAL A 142 -10.54 -4.86 -7.66
CA VAL A 142 -9.69 -4.90 -6.48
C VAL A 142 -10.36 -5.71 -5.37
N ALA A 143 -9.65 -6.69 -4.82
CA ALA A 143 -10.06 -7.41 -3.64
C ALA A 143 -8.98 -7.23 -2.55
N VAL A 144 -9.34 -6.60 -1.45
CA VAL A 144 -8.48 -6.48 -0.28
C VAL A 144 -8.88 -7.56 0.71
N TRP A 145 -7.94 -8.38 1.11
CA TRP A 145 -8.12 -9.42 2.11
C TRP A 145 -7.18 -9.21 3.29
N VAL A 146 -7.69 -9.42 4.47
CA VAL A 146 -6.94 -9.36 5.73
C VAL A 146 -7.21 -10.63 6.52
N ASP A 147 -6.15 -11.28 6.98
CA ASP A 147 -6.23 -12.43 7.88
C ASP A 147 -6.86 -11.99 9.22
N GLN A 148 -7.91 -12.69 9.62
CA GLN A 148 -8.63 -12.43 10.86
C GLN A 148 -7.71 -12.53 12.09
N ASN A 149 -6.71 -13.41 12.05
CA ASN A 149 -5.80 -13.62 13.18
C ASN A 149 -4.84 -12.45 13.40
N VAL A 150 -4.53 -11.69 12.35
CA VAL A 150 -3.63 -10.53 12.42
C VAL A 150 -4.35 -9.18 12.38
N GLN A 151 -5.67 -9.18 12.17
CA GLN A 151 -6.49 -7.97 12.09
C GLN A 151 -6.24 -6.99 13.25
N ALA A 152 -6.16 -7.50 14.48
CA ALA A 152 -5.93 -6.66 15.67
C ALA A 152 -4.57 -5.94 15.60
N THR A 153 -3.53 -6.63 15.13
CA THR A 153 -2.19 -6.05 14.96
C THR A 153 -2.19 -5.04 13.82
N LEU A 154 -2.81 -5.36 12.68
CA LEU A 154 -2.95 -4.42 11.57
C LEU A 154 -3.72 -3.17 11.97
N ASN A 155 -4.78 -3.28 12.78
CA ASN A 155 -5.53 -2.14 13.30
C ASN A 155 -4.72 -1.27 14.28
N GLN A 156 -3.69 -1.80 14.93
CA GLN A 156 -2.76 -1.00 15.73
C GLN A 156 -1.77 -0.23 14.83
N LEU A 157 -1.27 -0.88 13.77
CA LEU A 157 -0.35 -0.27 12.81
C LEU A 157 -1.07 0.71 11.87
N TYR A 158 -2.29 0.38 11.47
CA TYR A 158 -3.10 1.11 10.49
C TYR A 158 -4.55 1.31 11.00
N PRO A 159 -4.77 2.07 12.07
CA PRO A 159 -6.05 2.08 12.81
C PRO A 159 -7.25 2.58 12.00
N ARG A 160 -7.04 3.06 10.80
CA ARG A 160 -8.06 3.65 9.95
C ARG A 160 -8.31 2.89 8.65
N GLU A 161 -7.49 1.88 8.36
CA GLU A 161 -7.59 1.14 7.09
C GLU A 161 -8.89 0.35 6.99
N GLU A 162 -9.29 -0.36 8.02
CA GLU A 162 -10.54 -1.11 8.01
C GLU A 162 -11.76 -0.22 7.76
N PRO A 163 -12.01 0.86 8.54
CA PRO A 163 -13.12 1.77 8.25
C PRO A 163 -13.04 2.42 6.87
N LEU A 164 -11.84 2.75 6.38
CA LEU A 164 -11.64 3.30 5.04
C LEU A 164 -12.02 2.30 3.95
N LEU A 165 -11.55 1.05 4.06
CA LEU A 165 -11.85 -0.01 3.10
C LEU A 165 -13.34 -0.38 3.09
N ILE A 166 -13.99 -0.43 4.25
CA ILE A 166 -15.44 -0.62 4.37
C ILE A 166 -16.17 0.51 3.63
N LYS A 167 -15.77 1.76 3.83
CA LYS A 167 -16.38 2.90 3.15
C LYS A 167 -16.13 2.88 1.65
N MET A 168 -14.91 2.54 1.22
CA MET A 168 -14.59 2.41 -0.20
C MET A 168 -15.40 1.31 -0.89
N ARG A 169 -15.59 0.16 -0.25
CA ARG A 169 -16.44 -0.93 -0.77
C ARG A 169 -17.85 -0.45 -1.07
N THR A 170 -18.41 0.47 -0.27
CA THR A 170 -19.75 1.00 -0.50
C THR A 170 -19.80 2.08 -1.59
N SER A 171 -18.70 2.78 -1.84
CA SER A 171 -18.62 3.92 -2.76
C SER A 171 -18.06 3.56 -4.13
N LEU A 172 -17.24 2.52 -4.21
CA LEU A 172 -16.54 2.07 -5.41
C LEU A 172 -16.82 0.60 -5.68
N PRO A 173 -17.73 0.28 -6.63
CA PRO A 173 -18.17 -1.10 -6.88
C PRO A 173 -17.07 -2.05 -7.35
N LYS A 174 -15.90 -1.52 -7.74
CA LYS A 174 -14.73 -2.30 -8.13
C LYS A 174 -13.86 -2.74 -6.95
N ILE A 175 -14.14 -2.26 -5.75
CA ILE A 175 -13.38 -2.61 -4.55
C ILE A 175 -14.22 -3.52 -3.67
N SER A 176 -13.66 -4.68 -3.32
CA SER A 176 -14.17 -5.56 -2.26
C SER A 176 -13.19 -5.58 -1.09
N PHE A 177 -13.72 -5.81 0.11
CA PHE A 177 -12.92 -5.95 1.33
C PHE A 177 -13.47 -7.09 2.16
N VAL A 178 -12.60 -8.00 2.57
CA VAL A 178 -12.94 -9.21 3.34
C VAL A 178 -11.92 -9.40 4.45
N ILE A 179 -12.39 -9.80 5.63
CA ILE A 179 -11.60 -10.32 6.74
C ILE A 179 -11.98 -11.77 6.92
N ASP A 180 -11.04 -12.68 6.82
CA ASP A 180 -11.28 -14.13 6.88
C ASP A 180 -10.04 -14.84 7.43
N ASP A 181 -10.18 -16.05 7.93
CA ASP A 181 -9.09 -16.92 8.39
C ASP A 181 -8.54 -17.83 7.28
N ILE A 182 -9.20 -17.84 6.11
CA ILE A 182 -8.78 -18.64 4.96
C ILE A 182 -8.19 -17.71 3.89
N GLU A 183 -6.88 -17.82 3.67
CA GLU A 183 -6.21 -17.09 2.59
C GLU A 183 -6.81 -17.50 1.23
N PRO A 184 -7.25 -16.51 0.42
CA PRO A 184 -7.77 -16.81 -0.90
C PRO A 184 -6.66 -17.21 -1.87
N ASP A 185 -6.89 -18.22 -2.66
CA ASP A 185 -6.04 -18.52 -3.81
C ASP A 185 -5.95 -17.31 -4.73
N LEU A 186 -4.80 -17.11 -5.35
CA LEU A 186 -4.65 -16.07 -6.37
C LEU A 186 -5.31 -16.58 -7.67
N PRO A 187 -6.39 -15.94 -8.14
CA PRO A 187 -7.09 -16.40 -9.34
C PRO A 187 -6.23 -16.33 -10.60
N ASP A 188 -6.47 -17.22 -11.54
CA ASP A 188 -5.87 -17.13 -12.86
C ASP A 188 -6.15 -15.77 -13.50
N GLY A 189 -5.10 -15.15 -14.03
CA GLY A 189 -5.23 -13.83 -14.65
C GLY A 189 -5.20 -12.65 -13.69
N ALA A 190 -4.99 -12.89 -12.39
CA ALA A 190 -4.80 -11.88 -11.37
C ALA A 190 -3.32 -11.78 -10.94
N VAL A 191 -3.01 -10.67 -10.29
CA VAL A 191 -1.78 -10.42 -9.54
C VAL A 191 -2.14 -9.85 -8.19
N ARG A 192 -1.23 -9.87 -7.21
CA ARG A 192 -1.51 -9.28 -5.91
C ARG A 192 -0.33 -8.50 -5.34
N LEU A 193 -0.65 -7.52 -4.52
CA LEU A 193 0.30 -6.91 -3.59
C LEU A 193 0.27 -7.71 -2.29
N VAL A 194 1.45 -7.96 -1.74
CA VAL A 194 1.67 -8.72 -0.50
C VAL A 194 2.35 -7.81 0.50
N LEU A 195 1.74 -7.62 1.67
CA LEU A 195 2.34 -6.86 2.76
C LEU A 195 3.26 -7.78 3.57
N VAL A 196 4.51 -7.39 3.75
CA VAL A 196 5.54 -8.17 4.45
C VAL A 196 6.27 -7.31 5.50
N ASP A 197 7.22 -7.91 6.21
CA ASP A 197 8.13 -7.26 7.15
C ASP A 197 7.37 -6.43 8.19
N ASP A 198 6.53 -7.10 8.98
CA ASP A 198 5.68 -6.52 10.02
C ASP A 198 4.82 -5.33 9.54
N GLY A 199 4.42 -5.36 8.29
CA GLY A 199 3.57 -4.34 7.68
C GLY A 199 4.32 -3.11 7.14
N SER A 200 5.63 -3.18 7.01
CA SER A 200 6.45 -2.04 6.58
C SER A 200 6.77 -2.04 5.08
N HIS A 201 6.62 -3.19 4.38
CA HIS A 201 7.03 -3.34 2.99
C HIS A 201 5.99 -4.03 2.12
N TRP A 202 5.88 -3.60 0.86
CA TRP A 202 4.99 -4.18 -0.14
C TRP A 202 5.78 -4.86 -1.26
N LEU A 203 5.40 -6.09 -1.58
CA LEU A 203 5.84 -6.83 -2.76
C LEU A 203 4.70 -6.94 -3.77
N ALA A 204 5.02 -7.27 -5.03
CA ALA A 204 4.03 -7.76 -5.98
C ALA A 204 4.24 -9.26 -6.22
N GLN A 205 3.15 -10.01 -6.43
CA GLN A 205 3.16 -11.43 -6.72
C GLN A 205 2.26 -11.74 -7.92
N ASP A 206 2.70 -12.63 -8.81
CA ASP A 206 1.86 -13.16 -9.90
C ASP A 206 1.33 -14.57 -9.62
N SER A 207 0.49 -15.09 -10.50
CA SER A 207 -0.13 -16.41 -10.37
C SER A 207 0.83 -17.60 -10.51
N GLU A 208 2.08 -17.36 -10.87
CA GLU A 208 3.15 -18.38 -10.90
C GLU A 208 4.00 -18.33 -9.62
N LEU A 209 3.55 -17.57 -8.60
CA LEU A 209 4.24 -17.34 -7.33
C LEU A 209 5.56 -16.58 -7.46
N CYS A 210 5.80 -15.89 -8.60
CA CYS A 210 6.93 -15.01 -8.72
C CYS A 210 6.69 -13.71 -7.95
N TYR A 211 7.72 -13.26 -7.22
CA TYR A 211 7.67 -12.03 -6.43
C TYR A 211 8.58 -10.97 -7.03
N TYR A 212 8.06 -9.75 -7.16
CA TYR A 212 8.85 -8.55 -7.44
C TYR A 212 9.06 -7.77 -6.15
N ASP A 213 10.32 -7.45 -5.85
CA ASP A 213 10.69 -6.64 -4.69
C ASP A 213 11.15 -5.25 -5.14
N PRO A 214 10.40 -4.17 -4.78
CA PRO A 214 10.77 -2.80 -5.09
C PRO A 214 12.14 -2.34 -4.53
N ALA A 215 12.57 -2.88 -3.40
CA ALA A 215 13.83 -2.51 -2.77
C ALA A 215 15.05 -2.94 -3.59
N THR A 216 14.92 -4.05 -4.31
CA THR A 216 15.99 -4.60 -5.14
C THR A 216 15.76 -4.40 -6.63
N GLY A 217 14.49 -4.27 -7.05
CA GLY A 217 14.06 -4.31 -8.45
C GLY A 217 14.10 -5.72 -9.05
N ALA A 218 14.31 -6.75 -8.22
CA ALA A 218 14.42 -8.14 -8.65
C ALA A 218 13.07 -8.86 -8.69
N ILE A 219 12.99 -9.86 -9.56
CA ILE A 219 11.89 -10.83 -9.59
C ILE A 219 12.49 -12.19 -9.22
N THR A 220 11.87 -12.87 -8.26
CA THR A 220 12.30 -14.19 -7.76
C THR A 220 11.14 -15.19 -7.87
N GLU A 221 11.44 -16.47 -8.04
CA GLU A 221 10.45 -17.55 -8.12
C GLU A 221 9.81 -17.86 -6.75
N ASP A 222 10.52 -17.50 -5.66
CA ASP A 222 10.07 -17.67 -4.29
C ASP A 222 10.11 -16.33 -3.55
N LEU A 223 9.45 -16.26 -2.38
CA LEU A 223 9.56 -15.12 -1.47
C LEU A 223 11.05 -14.86 -1.17
N PRO A 224 11.56 -13.61 -1.32
CA PRO A 224 12.97 -13.34 -1.06
C PRO A 224 13.38 -13.71 0.37
N ALA A 225 14.58 -14.31 0.51
CA ALA A 225 15.05 -14.87 1.78
C ALA A 225 15.08 -13.89 2.96
N VAL A 226 15.16 -12.59 2.70
CA VAL A 226 15.12 -11.54 3.72
C VAL A 226 13.76 -11.46 4.43
N TYR A 227 12.70 -11.99 3.81
CA TYR A 227 11.33 -12.02 4.38
C TYR A 227 11.00 -13.37 5.03
N TYR A 228 12.01 -14.06 5.55
CA TYR A 228 11.86 -15.17 6.48
C TYR A 228 12.48 -14.78 7.83
N ASP A 229 11.93 -15.30 8.91
CA ASP A 229 12.53 -15.17 10.23
C ASP A 229 13.69 -16.18 10.44
N ASP A 230 14.35 -16.11 11.60
CA ASP A 230 15.45 -17.03 11.94
C ASP A 230 14.99 -18.49 12.08
N GLU A 231 13.70 -18.74 12.20
CA GLU A 231 13.07 -20.06 12.29
C GLU A 231 12.62 -20.57 10.92
N GLY A 232 12.72 -19.74 9.87
CA GLY A 232 12.32 -20.05 8.50
C GLY A 232 10.83 -19.84 8.22
N ASN A 233 10.10 -19.12 9.07
CA ASN A 233 8.72 -18.75 8.79
C ASN A 233 8.67 -17.49 7.92
N GLU A 234 7.68 -17.42 7.04
CA GLU A 234 7.45 -16.26 6.17
C GLU A 234 6.97 -15.05 7.00
N LYS A 235 7.60 -13.89 6.79
CA LYS A 235 7.18 -12.61 7.38
C LYS A 235 6.07 -11.95 6.56
N ILE A 236 5.10 -12.72 6.08
CA ILE A 236 3.90 -12.21 5.42
C ILE A 236 2.94 -11.71 6.51
N THR A 237 2.51 -10.46 6.36
CA THR A 237 1.72 -9.77 7.40
C THR A 237 0.22 -10.15 7.34
N GLY A 238 -0.20 -11.02 6.40
CA GLY A 238 -1.61 -11.42 6.27
C GLY A 238 -2.51 -10.30 5.72
N CYS A 239 -1.96 -9.43 4.86
CA CYS A 239 -2.74 -8.43 4.12
C CYS A 239 -2.37 -8.50 2.64
N TYR A 240 -3.38 -8.70 1.80
CA TYR A 240 -3.23 -8.80 0.35
C TYR A 240 -4.16 -7.87 -0.39
N ILE A 241 -3.71 -7.35 -1.53
CA ILE A 241 -4.54 -6.60 -2.49
C ILE A 241 -4.47 -7.31 -3.83
N THR A 242 -5.48 -8.11 -4.14
CA THR A 242 -5.59 -8.83 -5.43
C THR A 242 -6.20 -7.92 -6.48
N LEU A 243 -5.59 -7.90 -7.67
CA LEU A 243 -5.93 -7.06 -8.82
C LEU A 243 -6.20 -7.91 -10.06
N SER A 244 -7.26 -7.55 -10.81
CA SER A 244 -7.61 -8.19 -12.08
C SER A 244 -8.18 -7.20 -13.11
#